data_c5999df34dbec8a5fd96c0689e97138b
#
_entry.id   c5999df34dbec8a5fd96c0689e97138b
#
_cell.length_a   1.000
_cell.length_b   1.000
_cell.length_c   1.000
_cell.angle_alpha   90.00
_cell.angle_beta   90.00
_cell.angle_gamma   90.00
#
_symmetry.space_group_name_H-M   'P 1'
#
loop_
_entity.id
_entity.type
_entity.pdbx_description
1 polymer ?
#
loop_
_entity_poly.entity_id
_entity_poly.type
_entity_poly.pdbx_seq_one_letter_code
_entity_poly.pdbx_strand_id
1 'polypeptide(L)'
;IKAIKFVITTGILSILPVAAMAAENLQQDDFVGISFWLISMALVAATAFFFLETQRVSAKWKTSLVVSGLVTLIAAVHYFYMRDVWVTTGDTPTVYRYIDWLITVPLLMIEFYLILRAITNVSGGVFWRLTVGTLIMLIGGYLGEAGYMNVTVAFIIGMAGWAYILYEIFAGEAGKAAADKCPAAVQTAFNTMRWIVTI
;
A
#
# COMPACT_ATOMS: atom_id res chain seq x y z
N ILE A 1 8.14 9.33 24.04
CA ILE A 1 9.07 9.98 23.11
C ILE A 1 10.38 9.17 22.99
N LYS A 2 11.03 8.75 24.12
CA LYS A 2 12.27 7.95 24.08
C LYS A 2 12.06 6.55 23.46
N ALA A 3 10.97 5.86 23.79
CA ALA A 3 10.65 4.54 23.23
C ALA A 3 10.39 4.57 21.71
N ILE A 4 9.67 5.58 21.22
CA ILE A 4 9.40 5.75 19.79
C ILE A 4 10.68 6.06 19.02
N LYS A 5 11.57 6.90 19.54
CA LYS A 5 12.89 7.15 18.93
C LYS A 5 13.72 5.86 18.86
N PHE A 6 13.68 5.03 19.90
CA PHE A 6 14.40 3.76 19.93
C PHE A 6 13.86 2.79 18.87
N VAL A 7 12.54 2.63 18.75
CA VAL A 7 11.90 1.75 17.73
C VAL A 7 12.23 2.21 16.31
N ILE A 8 12.16 3.51 16.04
CA ILE A 8 12.49 4.07 14.71
C ILE A 8 13.98 3.85 14.39
N THR A 9 14.88 4.12 15.34
CA THR A 9 16.32 3.97 15.14
C THR A 9 16.70 2.49 14.95
N THR A 10 16.12 1.58 15.73
CA THR A 10 16.38 0.14 15.62
C THR A 10 15.79 -0.44 14.33
N GLY A 11 14.58 -0.01 13.93
CA GLY A 11 13.95 -0.44 12.67
C GLY A 11 14.74 0.00 11.43
N ILE A 12 15.23 1.23 11.40
CA ILE A 12 16.07 1.73 10.29
C ILE A 12 17.42 1.00 10.28
N LEU A 13 18.04 0.75 11.44
CA LEU A 13 19.32 0.05 11.51
C LEU A 13 19.24 -1.41 11.04
N SER A 14 18.09 -2.08 11.23
CA SER A 14 17.91 -3.46 10.79
C SER A 14 17.71 -3.61 9.28
N ILE A 15 17.29 -2.56 8.58
CA ILE A 15 17.09 -2.57 7.12
C ILE A 15 18.42 -2.33 6.37
N LEU A 16 19.37 -1.61 6.97
CA LEU A 16 20.66 -1.30 6.34
C LEU A 16 21.46 -2.53 5.89
N PRO A 17 21.59 -3.62 6.67
CA PRO A 17 22.31 -4.83 6.23
C PRO A 17 21.64 -5.49 5.03
N VAL A 18 20.31 -5.55 4.99
CA VAL A 18 19.56 -6.13 3.86
C VAL A 18 19.77 -5.30 2.59
N ALA A 19 19.77 -3.97 2.74
CA ALA A 19 20.06 -3.06 1.64
C ALA A 19 21.50 -3.22 1.10
N ALA A 20 22.47 -3.42 1.98
CA ALA A 20 23.87 -3.64 1.57
C ALA A 20 24.06 -4.95 0.81
N MET A 21 23.46 -6.06 1.29
CA MET A 21 23.51 -7.36 0.59
C MET A 21 22.89 -7.32 -0.81
N ALA A 22 21.78 -6.58 -0.96
CA ALA A 22 21.13 -6.43 -2.26
C ALA A 22 21.94 -5.59 -3.26
N ALA A 23 22.86 -4.75 -2.81
CA ALA A 23 23.71 -3.92 -3.69
C ALA A 23 24.83 -4.70 -4.38
N GLU A 24 25.33 -5.79 -3.78
CA GLU A 24 26.45 -6.56 -4.32
C GLU A 24 26.18 -7.18 -5.70
N ASN A 25 24.91 -7.43 -6.03
CA ASN A 25 24.51 -8.08 -7.29
C ASN A 25 23.91 -7.12 -8.32
N LEU A 26 24.03 -5.80 -8.12
CA LEU A 26 23.46 -4.82 -9.03
C LEU A 26 24.30 -4.71 -10.30
N GLN A 27 23.72 -5.10 -11.46
CA GLN A 27 24.35 -4.96 -12.78
C GLN A 27 23.89 -3.65 -13.43
N GLN A 28 24.78 -3.01 -14.23
CA GLN A 28 24.49 -1.71 -14.85
C GLN A 28 23.40 -1.78 -15.94
N ASP A 29 23.19 -2.95 -16.52
CA ASP A 29 22.20 -3.22 -17.57
C ASP A 29 20.92 -3.88 -17.03
N ASP A 30 20.85 -4.23 -15.74
CA ASP A 30 19.65 -4.75 -15.09
C ASP A 30 18.69 -3.63 -14.66
N PHE A 31 17.94 -3.07 -15.61
CA PHE A 31 16.98 -2.00 -15.34
C PHE A 31 15.88 -2.42 -14.36
N VAL A 32 15.51 -3.69 -14.32
CA VAL A 32 14.48 -4.19 -13.39
C VAL A 32 15.05 -4.25 -11.98
N GLY A 33 16.23 -4.81 -11.79
CA GLY A 33 16.92 -4.85 -10.50
C GLY A 33 17.24 -3.43 -9.98
N ILE A 34 17.65 -2.52 -10.86
CA ILE A 34 17.84 -1.09 -10.54
C ILE A 34 16.53 -0.44 -10.08
N SER A 35 15.42 -0.74 -10.77
CA SER A 35 14.09 -0.23 -10.39
C SER A 35 13.64 -0.72 -9.02
N PHE A 36 13.84 -2.02 -8.72
CA PHE A 36 13.57 -2.57 -7.39
C PHE A 36 14.38 -1.86 -6.30
N TRP A 37 15.67 -1.60 -6.56
CA TRP A 37 16.54 -0.90 -5.63
C TRP A 37 16.07 0.53 -5.37
N LEU A 38 15.81 1.30 -6.44
CA LEU A 38 15.36 2.68 -6.36
C LEU A 38 14.05 2.80 -5.58
N ILE A 39 13.08 1.93 -5.89
CA ILE A 39 11.78 1.91 -5.22
C ILE A 39 11.95 1.53 -3.75
N SER A 40 12.77 0.53 -3.44
CA SER A 40 13.04 0.13 -2.04
C SER A 40 13.59 1.29 -1.22
N MET A 41 14.55 2.04 -1.75
CA MET A 41 15.11 3.21 -1.08
C MET A 41 14.09 4.35 -0.92
N ALA A 42 13.26 4.58 -1.93
CA ALA A 42 12.18 5.56 -1.86
C ALA A 42 11.14 5.19 -0.78
N LEU A 43 10.79 3.90 -0.68
CA LEU A 43 9.86 3.39 0.35
C LEU A 43 10.44 3.51 1.76
N VAL A 44 11.73 3.23 1.95
CA VAL A 44 12.42 3.44 3.24
C VAL A 44 12.40 4.92 3.64
N ALA A 45 12.70 5.82 2.70
CA ALA A 45 12.65 7.26 2.93
C ALA A 45 11.22 7.73 3.26
N ALA A 46 10.20 7.25 2.53
CA ALA A 46 8.80 7.54 2.80
C ALA A 46 8.37 7.03 4.18
N THR A 47 8.79 5.83 4.57
CA THR A 47 8.53 5.27 5.91
C THR A 47 9.05 6.19 7.01
N ALA A 48 10.32 6.62 6.89
CA ALA A 48 10.93 7.55 7.84
C ALA A 48 10.15 8.87 7.89
N PHE A 49 9.80 9.43 6.73
CA PHE A 49 9.01 10.66 6.63
C PHE A 49 7.65 10.51 7.35
N PHE A 50 6.87 9.49 7.05
CA PHE A 50 5.55 9.31 7.65
C PHE A 50 5.61 9.16 9.17
N PHE A 51 6.54 8.36 9.70
CA PHE A 51 6.67 8.20 11.15
C PHE A 51 7.16 9.47 11.84
N LEU A 52 8.03 10.26 11.23
CA LEU A 52 8.47 11.56 11.78
C LEU A 52 7.32 12.58 11.76
N GLU A 53 6.52 12.62 10.69
CA GLU A 53 5.39 13.53 10.58
C GLU A 53 4.28 13.25 11.60
N THR A 54 4.15 12.01 12.13
CA THR A 54 3.19 11.74 13.21
C THR A 54 3.40 12.62 14.44
N GLN A 55 4.60 13.16 14.63
CA GLN A 55 4.91 14.05 15.77
C GLN A 55 4.47 15.49 15.51
N ARG A 56 4.29 15.90 14.27
CA ARG A 56 3.99 17.27 13.84
C ARG A 56 2.52 17.52 13.59
N VAL A 57 1.76 16.46 13.26
CA VAL A 57 0.34 16.59 12.93
C VAL A 57 -0.56 16.50 14.15
N SER A 58 -1.79 17.02 14.01
CA SER A 58 -2.83 16.88 15.03
C SER A 58 -3.24 15.42 15.22
N ALA A 59 -3.75 15.07 16.41
CA ALA A 59 -4.05 13.69 16.82
C ALA A 59 -4.96 12.94 15.81
N LYS A 60 -5.89 13.62 15.16
CA LYS A 60 -6.83 13.04 14.20
C LYS A 60 -6.20 12.48 12.93
N TRP A 61 -5.00 12.94 12.56
CA TRP A 61 -4.27 12.49 11.37
C TRP A 61 -3.22 11.43 11.66
N LYS A 62 -2.88 11.20 12.94
CA LYS A 62 -1.78 10.30 13.33
C LYS A 62 -2.00 8.86 12.87
N THR A 63 -3.24 8.37 12.95
CA THR A 63 -3.54 6.99 12.53
C THR A 63 -3.30 6.80 11.03
N SER A 64 -3.74 7.74 10.19
CA SER A 64 -3.47 7.72 8.75
C SER A 64 -1.97 7.68 8.46
N LEU A 65 -1.18 8.60 9.03
CA LEU A 65 0.28 8.61 8.83
C LEU A 65 0.98 7.33 9.33
N VAL A 66 0.49 6.73 10.43
CA VAL A 66 1.03 5.44 10.91
C VAL A 66 0.73 4.33 9.91
N VAL A 67 -0.49 4.28 9.37
CA VAL A 67 -0.87 3.28 8.38
C VAL A 67 -0.05 3.45 7.10
N SER A 68 0.08 4.68 6.59
CA SER A 68 0.95 4.98 5.42
C SER A 68 2.41 4.58 5.67
N GLY A 69 2.94 4.83 6.87
CA GLY A 69 4.27 4.40 7.27
C GLY A 69 4.43 2.88 7.34
N LEU A 70 3.40 2.16 7.79
CA LEU A 70 3.40 0.69 7.81
C LEU A 70 3.34 0.12 6.39
N VAL A 71 2.51 0.68 5.51
CA VAL A 71 2.43 0.27 4.11
C VAL A 71 3.78 0.39 3.42
N THR A 72 4.42 1.55 3.54
CA THR A 72 5.73 1.79 2.90
C THR A 72 6.83 0.93 3.50
N LEU A 73 6.79 0.65 4.82
CA LEU A 73 7.75 -0.24 5.49
C LEU A 73 7.61 -1.69 5.00
N ILE A 74 6.38 -2.22 4.97
CA ILE A 74 6.11 -3.60 4.53
C ILE A 74 6.49 -3.75 3.07
N ALA A 75 6.08 -2.82 2.22
CA ALA A 75 6.45 -2.81 0.81
C ALA A 75 7.98 -2.74 0.62
N ALA A 76 8.70 -1.89 1.36
CA ALA A 76 10.16 -1.80 1.27
C ALA A 76 10.84 -3.16 1.53
N VAL A 77 10.42 -3.87 2.58
CA VAL A 77 10.96 -5.19 2.91
C VAL A 77 10.68 -6.20 1.79
N HIS A 78 9.45 -6.24 1.28
CA HIS A 78 9.09 -7.16 0.19
C HIS A 78 9.82 -6.85 -1.10
N TYR A 79 10.03 -5.57 -1.44
CA TYR A 79 10.77 -5.19 -2.64
C TYR A 79 12.23 -5.61 -2.60
N PHE A 80 12.88 -5.65 -1.42
CA PHE A 80 14.21 -6.24 -1.28
C PHE A 80 14.19 -7.74 -1.61
N TYR A 81 13.23 -8.50 -1.07
CA TYR A 81 13.07 -9.92 -1.37
C TYR A 81 12.71 -10.19 -2.82
N MET A 82 11.80 -9.39 -3.39
CA MET A 82 11.42 -9.52 -4.80
C MET A 82 12.59 -9.28 -5.74
N ARG A 83 13.45 -8.30 -5.40
CA ARG A 83 14.67 -8.06 -6.15
C ARG A 83 15.63 -9.24 -6.08
N ASP A 84 15.80 -9.84 -4.91
CA ASP A 84 16.66 -11.00 -4.75
C ASP A 84 16.20 -12.19 -5.60
N VAL A 85 14.90 -12.45 -5.63
CA VAL A 85 14.30 -13.45 -6.52
C VAL A 85 14.58 -13.11 -7.99
N TRP A 86 14.38 -11.87 -8.41
CA TRP A 86 14.64 -11.44 -9.79
C TRP A 86 16.10 -11.65 -10.18
N VAL A 87 17.05 -11.20 -9.37
CA VAL A 87 18.49 -11.30 -9.65
C VAL A 87 18.97 -12.76 -9.71
N THR A 88 18.39 -13.63 -8.89
CA THR A 88 18.81 -15.04 -8.82
C THR A 88 18.14 -15.94 -9.85
N THR A 89 16.91 -15.65 -10.24
CA THR A 89 16.10 -16.55 -11.10
C THR A 89 15.74 -15.95 -12.46
N GLY A 90 15.74 -14.63 -12.61
CA GLY A 90 15.20 -13.94 -13.79
C GLY A 90 13.68 -14.01 -13.91
N ASP A 91 13.01 -14.59 -12.92
CA ASP A 91 11.56 -14.81 -12.93
C ASP A 91 10.79 -13.77 -12.11
N THR A 92 9.50 -13.68 -12.40
CA THR A 92 8.59 -12.79 -11.69
C THR A 92 8.31 -13.30 -10.27
N PRO A 93 8.50 -12.49 -9.22
CA PRO A 93 8.33 -12.90 -7.82
C PRO A 93 6.84 -12.90 -7.40
N THR A 94 5.98 -13.66 -8.09
CA THR A 94 4.52 -13.65 -7.92
C THR A 94 4.08 -13.86 -6.48
N VAL A 95 4.60 -14.87 -5.78
CA VAL A 95 4.20 -15.20 -4.40
C VAL A 95 4.52 -14.03 -3.45
N TYR A 96 5.75 -13.49 -3.52
CA TYR A 96 6.15 -12.36 -2.66
C TYR A 96 5.34 -11.10 -2.94
N ARG A 97 5.00 -10.85 -4.19
CA ARG A 97 4.17 -9.73 -4.62
C ARG A 97 2.76 -9.83 -4.03
N TYR A 98 2.14 -11.00 -4.04
CA TYR A 98 0.81 -11.18 -3.45
C TYR A 98 0.82 -11.22 -1.92
N ILE A 99 1.89 -11.70 -1.28
CA ILE A 99 2.03 -11.57 0.18
C ILE A 99 2.07 -10.09 0.58
N ASP A 100 2.87 -9.28 -0.13
CA ASP A 100 2.91 -7.84 0.08
C ASP A 100 1.53 -7.20 -0.12
N TRP A 101 0.91 -7.43 -1.25
CA TRP A 101 -0.37 -6.82 -1.62
C TRP A 101 -1.52 -7.22 -0.70
N LEU A 102 -1.56 -8.46 -0.22
CA LEU A 102 -2.59 -8.90 0.74
C LEU A 102 -2.53 -8.15 2.07
N ILE A 103 -1.40 -7.56 2.39
CA ILE A 103 -1.23 -6.72 3.59
C ILE A 103 -1.35 -5.24 3.24
N THR A 104 -0.61 -4.77 2.23
CA THR A 104 -0.46 -3.34 1.94
C THR A 104 -1.67 -2.74 1.25
N VAL A 105 -2.30 -3.44 0.29
CA VAL A 105 -3.42 -2.87 -0.48
C VAL A 105 -4.69 -2.70 0.36
N PRO A 106 -5.11 -3.62 1.26
CA PRO A 106 -6.17 -3.33 2.21
C PRO A 106 -5.89 -2.11 3.08
N LEU A 107 -4.65 -1.94 3.55
CA LEU A 107 -4.26 -0.76 4.33
C LEU A 107 -4.38 0.53 3.51
N LEU A 108 -3.96 0.52 2.23
CA LEU A 108 -4.13 1.64 1.31
C LEU A 108 -5.61 1.99 1.08
N MET A 109 -6.47 0.98 0.95
CA MET A 109 -7.91 1.23 0.80
C MET A 109 -8.53 1.78 2.09
N ILE A 110 -8.07 1.32 3.25
CA ILE A 110 -8.49 1.84 4.55
C ILE A 110 -8.12 3.32 4.72
N GLU A 111 -7.09 3.82 4.06
CA GLU A 111 -6.74 5.24 4.08
C GLU A 111 -7.89 6.15 3.63
N PHE A 112 -8.68 5.74 2.63
CA PHE A 112 -9.90 6.48 2.25
C PHE A 112 -10.85 6.66 3.43
N TYR A 113 -11.05 5.61 4.21
CA TYR A 113 -11.89 5.66 5.42
C TYR A 113 -11.27 6.53 6.52
N LEU A 114 -9.96 6.41 6.76
CA LEU A 114 -9.26 7.15 7.81
C LEU A 114 -9.25 8.65 7.55
N ILE A 115 -9.02 9.07 6.31
CA ILE A 115 -9.05 10.48 5.91
C ILE A 115 -10.46 11.07 6.13
N LEU A 116 -11.50 10.37 5.72
CA LEU A 116 -12.87 10.80 5.94
C LEU A 116 -13.22 10.87 7.42
N ARG A 117 -12.85 9.84 8.19
CA ARG A 117 -13.12 9.76 9.63
C ARG A 117 -12.41 10.86 10.43
N ALA A 118 -11.28 11.35 9.96
CA ALA A 118 -10.57 12.47 10.59
C ALA A 118 -11.35 13.80 10.50
N ILE A 119 -12.31 13.91 9.57
CA ILE A 119 -13.06 15.14 9.28
C ILE A 119 -14.54 15.01 9.61
N THR A 120 -15.15 13.85 9.32
CA THR A 120 -16.60 13.67 9.44
C THR A 120 -16.93 12.26 9.97
N ASN A 121 -18.17 12.11 10.43
CA ASN A 121 -18.67 10.79 10.80
C ASN A 121 -19.03 10.00 9.53
N VAL A 122 -18.31 8.91 9.31
CA VAL A 122 -18.61 7.89 8.30
C VAL A 122 -18.85 6.55 8.99
N SER A 123 -19.74 5.74 8.43
CA SER A 123 -20.06 4.43 9.01
C SER A 123 -18.88 3.48 8.93
N GLY A 124 -18.73 2.58 9.91
CA GLY A 124 -17.76 1.48 9.83
C GLY A 124 -17.98 0.55 8.64
N GLY A 125 -19.16 0.62 8.01
CA GLY A 125 -19.48 -0.09 6.78
C GLY A 125 -18.55 0.26 5.61
N VAL A 126 -18.10 1.52 5.49
CA VAL A 126 -17.13 1.96 4.47
C VAL A 126 -15.81 1.16 4.62
N PHE A 127 -15.30 1.05 5.85
CA PHE A 127 -14.10 0.26 6.12
C PHE A 127 -14.23 -1.19 5.63
N TRP A 128 -15.33 -1.86 6.00
CA TRP A 128 -15.54 -3.25 5.62
C TRP A 128 -15.77 -3.44 4.13
N ARG A 129 -16.51 -2.55 3.48
CA ARG A 129 -16.73 -2.60 2.02
C ARG A 129 -15.43 -2.49 1.25
N LEU A 130 -14.57 -1.54 1.61
CA LEU A 130 -13.25 -1.38 0.99
C LEU A 130 -12.35 -2.59 1.24
N THR A 131 -12.32 -3.10 2.48
CA THR A 131 -11.51 -4.27 2.83
C THR A 131 -11.97 -5.52 2.08
N VAL A 132 -13.27 -5.82 2.07
CA VAL A 132 -13.80 -7.01 1.38
C VAL A 132 -13.61 -6.92 -0.13
N GLY A 133 -13.87 -5.76 -0.73
CA GLY A 133 -13.61 -5.54 -2.17
C GLY A 133 -12.15 -5.80 -2.54
N THR A 134 -11.22 -5.31 -1.72
CA THR A 134 -9.79 -5.51 -1.90
C THR A 134 -9.38 -6.98 -1.78
N LEU A 135 -9.90 -7.69 -0.77
CA LEU A 135 -9.60 -9.12 -0.61
C LEU A 135 -10.13 -9.95 -1.77
N ILE A 136 -11.35 -9.67 -2.25
CA ILE A 136 -11.91 -10.35 -3.43
C ILE A 136 -11.01 -10.12 -4.65
N MET A 137 -10.59 -8.86 -4.89
CA MET A 137 -9.71 -8.49 -5.99
C MET A 137 -8.38 -9.25 -5.92
N LEU A 138 -7.71 -9.24 -4.76
CA LEU A 138 -6.38 -9.81 -4.61
C LEU A 138 -6.40 -11.34 -4.60
N ILE A 139 -7.34 -11.96 -3.89
CA ILE A 139 -7.45 -13.42 -3.85
C ILE A 139 -7.82 -13.95 -5.24
N GLY A 140 -8.77 -13.30 -5.92
CA GLY A 140 -9.11 -13.65 -7.30
C GLY A 140 -7.90 -13.57 -8.22
N GLY A 141 -7.16 -12.46 -8.18
CA GLY A 141 -5.94 -12.26 -8.96
C GLY A 141 -4.89 -13.34 -8.68
N TYR A 142 -4.62 -13.62 -7.40
CA TYR A 142 -3.64 -14.64 -7.00
C TYR A 142 -4.01 -16.04 -7.50
N LEU A 143 -5.25 -16.46 -7.33
CA LEU A 143 -5.70 -17.79 -7.75
C LEU A 143 -5.56 -17.99 -9.27
N GLY A 144 -5.77 -16.92 -10.05
CA GLY A 144 -5.55 -16.96 -11.50
C GLY A 144 -4.08 -17.00 -11.90
N GLU A 145 -3.27 -16.10 -11.33
CA GLU A 145 -1.84 -15.99 -11.68
C GLU A 145 -1.01 -17.18 -11.19
N ALA A 146 -1.35 -17.72 -10.02
CA ALA A 146 -0.70 -18.92 -9.48
C ALA A 146 -1.20 -20.24 -10.10
N GLY A 147 -2.16 -20.20 -11.02
CA GLY A 147 -2.66 -21.38 -11.74
C GLY A 147 -3.63 -22.26 -10.96
N TYR A 148 -4.15 -21.78 -9.81
CA TYR A 148 -5.16 -22.52 -9.02
C TYR A 148 -6.58 -22.42 -9.58
N MET A 149 -6.83 -21.45 -10.47
CA MET A 149 -8.14 -21.21 -11.07
C MET A 149 -7.98 -20.85 -12.55
N ASN A 150 -9.03 -21.11 -13.35
CA ASN A 150 -9.05 -20.62 -14.72
C ASN A 150 -8.82 -19.10 -14.77
N VAL A 151 -7.85 -18.64 -15.57
CA VAL A 151 -7.38 -17.25 -15.61
C VAL A 151 -8.51 -16.27 -15.91
N THR A 152 -9.42 -16.61 -16.84
CA THR A 152 -10.55 -15.75 -17.20
C THR A 152 -11.54 -15.59 -16.05
N VAL A 153 -11.85 -16.68 -15.35
CA VAL A 153 -12.76 -16.65 -14.19
C VAL A 153 -12.13 -15.84 -13.05
N ALA A 154 -10.87 -16.08 -12.75
CA ALA A 154 -10.10 -15.36 -11.76
C ALA A 154 -10.04 -13.85 -12.06
N PHE A 155 -9.80 -13.49 -13.33
CA PHE A 155 -9.82 -12.11 -13.80
C PHE A 155 -11.19 -11.44 -13.58
N ILE A 156 -12.29 -12.12 -13.93
CA ILE A 156 -13.64 -11.57 -13.71
C ILE A 156 -13.92 -11.33 -12.22
N ILE A 157 -13.52 -12.27 -11.35
CA ILE A 157 -13.68 -12.11 -9.89
C ILE A 157 -12.85 -10.94 -9.39
N GLY A 158 -11.58 -10.85 -9.81
CA GLY A 158 -10.70 -9.74 -9.42
C GLY A 158 -11.23 -8.38 -9.88
N MET A 159 -11.69 -8.29 -11.13
CA MET A 159 -12.29 -7.08 -11.68
C MET A 159 -13.60 -6.69 -10.99
N ALA A 160 -14.41 -7.66 -10.57
CA ALA A 160 -15.61 -7.38 -9.78
C ALA A 160 -15.27 -6.76 -8.42
N GLY A 161 -14.23 -7.27 -7.74
CA GLY A 161 -13.72 -6.69 -6.50
C GLY A 161 -13.22 -5.25 -6.70
N TRP A 162 -12.43 -5.00 -7.74
CA TRP A 162 -11.95 -3.66 -8.10
C TRP A 162 -13.10 -2.71 -8.45
N ALA A 163 -14.04 -3.13 -9.28
CA ALA A 163 -15.21 -2.32 -9.63
C ALA A 163 -16.05 -1.96 -8.40
N TYR A 164 -16.18 -2.88 -7.43
CA TYR A 164 -16.87 -2.61 -6.18
C TYR A 164 -16.16 -1.56 -5.33
N ILE A 165 -14.82 -1.58 -5.26
CA ILE A 165 -14.03 -0.53 -4.60
C ILE A 165 -14.26 0.81 -5.30
N LEU A 166 -14.16 0.86 -6.63
CA LEU A 166 -14.41 2.08 -7.40
C LEU A 166 -15.82 2.62 -7.16
N TYR A 167 -16.84 1.77 -7.16
CA TYR A 167 -18.20 2.20 -6.82
C TYR A 167 -18.24 2.89 -5.46
N GLU A 168 -17.62 2.32 -4.42
CA GLU A 168 -17.63 2.89 -3.07
C GLU A 168 -16.94 4.26 -3.01
N ILE A 169 -15.77 4.41 -3.64
CA ILE A 169 -14.99 5.66 -3.57
C ILE A 169 -15.49 6.75 -4.54
N PHE A 170 -16.27 6.41 -5.58
CA PHE A 170 -16.85 7.39 -6.51
C PHE A 170 -18.31 7.72 -6.21
N ALA A 171 -19.16 6.73 -5.99
CA ALA A 171 -20.62 6.86 -5.90
C ALA A 171 -21.21 6.37 -4.58
N GLY A 172 -20.46 5.57 -3.81
CA GLY A 172 -20.87 5.05 -2.53
C GLY A 172 -20.84 6.07 -1.40
N GLU A 173 -20.92 5.59 -0.17
CA GLU A 173 -20.91 6.43 1.04
C GLU A 173 -19.61 7.22 1.17
N ALA A 174 -18.45 6.59 0.84
CA ALA A 174 -17.14 7.25 0.88
C ALA A 174 -17.06 8.42 -0.09
N GLY A 175 -17.47 8.23 -1.35
CA GLY A 175 -17.47 9.29 -2.37
C GLY A 175 -18.37 10.46 -2.01
N LYS A 176 -19.60 10.18 -1.54
CA LYS A 176 -20.56 11.20 -1.09
C LYS A 176 -20.05 11.96 0.14
N ALA A 177 -19.51 11.25 1.14
CA ALA A 177 -18.95 11.89 2.33
C ALA A 177 -17.78 12.83 1.98
N ALA A 178 -16.93 12.45 1.04
CA ALA A 178 -15.84 13.29 0.56
C ALA A 178 -16.36 14.57 -0.13
N ALA A 179 -17.36 14.44 -1.00
CA ALA A 179 -17.91 15.57 -1.76
C ALA A 179 -18.70 16.55 -0.88
N ASP A 180 -19.54 16.03 0.03
CA ASP A 180 -20.54 16.84 0.72
C ASP A 180 -20.05 17.39 2.07
N LYS A 181 -19.09 16.71 2.72
CA LYS A 181 -18.76 16.97 4.14
C LYS A 181 -17.31 17.37 4.38
N CYS A 182 -16.44 17.27 3.38
CA CYS A 182 -15.02 17.54 3.57
C CYS A 182 -14.60 18.93 3.06
N PRO A 183 -13.61 19.59 3.71
CA PRO A 183 -12.98 20.80 3.19
C PRO A 183 -12.29 20.56 1.84
N ALA A 184 -12.14 21.61 1.02
CA ALA A 184 -11.58 21.52 -0.33
C ALA A 184 -10.21 20.80 -0.40
N ALA A 185 -9.33 21.04 0.56
CA ALA A 185 -8.02 20.35 0.61
C ALA A 185 -8.15 18.82 0.76
N VAL A 186 -9.12 18.37 1.59
CA VAL A 186 -9.37 16.93 1.79
C VAL A 186 -10.08 16.34 0.57
N GLN A 187 -11.00 17.08 -0.05
CA GLN A 187 -11.62 16.67 -1.32
C GLN A 187 -10.56 16.47 -2.41
N THR A 188 -9.61 17.41 -2.53
CA THR A 188 -8.51 17.29 -3.49
C THR A 188 -7.67 16.06 -3.23
N ALA A 189 -7.25 15.83 -1.98
CA ALA A 189 -6.49 14.63 -1.61
C ALA A 189 -7.26 13.34 -1.92
N PHE A 190 -8.52 13.25 -1.51
CA PHE A 190 -9.39 12.10 -1.79
C PHE A 190 -9.57 11.87 -3.30
N ASN A 191 -9.78 12.94 -4.06
CA ASN A 191 -9.90 12.86 -5.52
C ASN A 191 -8.61 12.39 -6.18
N THR A 192 -7.46 12.85 -5.73
CA THR A 192 -6.17 12.37 -6.22
C THR A 192 -5.99 10.88 -5.94
N MET A 193 -6.25 10.44 -4.71
CA MET A 193 -6.17 9.04 -4.31
C MET A 193 -7.08 8.13 -5.16
N ARG A 194 -8.36 8.52 -5.37
CA ARG A 194 -9.28 7.68 -6.17
C ARG A 194 -8.85 7.53 -7.62
N TRP A 195 -8.23 8.56 -8.22
CA TRP A 195 -7.67 8.46 -9.56
C TRP A 195 -6.44 7.57 -9.61
N ILE A 196 -5.56 7.61 -8.60
CA ILE A 196 -4.40 6.71 -8.49
C ILE A 196 -4.85 5.23 -8.41
N VAL A 197 -5.95 4.94 -7.71
CA VAL A 197 -6.51 3.58 -7.62
C VAL A 197 -7.17 3.14 -8.93
N THR A 198 -7.61 4.08 -9.76
CA THR A 198 -8.32 3.79 -11.02
C THR A 198 -7.37 3.51 -12.19
N ILE A 199 -6.19 4.15 -12.20
CA ILE A 199 -5.19 4.09 -13.27
C ILE A 199 -4.15 3.02 -12.96
#